data_5d2a453b2fed31d63d3d1b95e4152d30
#
_entry.id   5d2a453b2fed31d63d3d1b95e4152d30
#
_cell.length_a   1.000
_cell.length_b   1.000
_cell.length_c   1.000
_cell.angle_alpha   90.00
_cell.angle_beta   90.00
_cell.angle_gamma   90.00
#
_symmetry.space_group_name_H-M   'P 1'
#
loop_
_entity.id
_entity.type
_entity.pdbx_description
1 polymer ?
#
loop_
_entity_poly.entity_id
_entity_poly.type
_entity_poly.pdbx_seq_one_letter_code
_entity_poly.pdbx_strand_id
1 'polypeptide(L)'
;VNRREFSRVLSAAAIAPAGLTAAGAVNATPSWSLAANVAECCSCEIPCPCNFGRPTSLPCEGNRLIEIYEGNVDGLDLADARFLVTFLMGKWTRIYIDDSLDDAQSEALEMVLPQAFGGFVRGARSIEHVPMTVERTSELITFSTPASSVEMKPLVGLDGGPISISGLPSNAFHDYVQWESVRHVHKGPDSEWSHSGTNGFTSRMIASS
;
A
#
# COMPACT_ATOMS: atom_id res chain seq x y z
N VAL A 1 -13.04 -66.07 -53.79
CA VAL A 1 -12.03 -67.04 -54.13
C VAL A 1 -10.66 -66.48 -53.71
N ASN A 2 -10.11 -67.15 -52.72
CA ASN A 2 -8.68 -67.44 -52.38
C ASN A 2 -7.65 -66.32 -52.30
N ARG A 3 -7.12 -66.19 -51.08
CA ARG A 3 -5.98 -66.90 -50.44
C ARG A 3 -4.59 -66.43 -50.90
N ARG A 4 -3.86 -66.07 -49.90
CA ARG A 4 -2.45 -66.38 -49.55
C ARG A 4 -1.52 -65.17 -49.51
N GLU A 5 -1.22 -64.86 -48.25
CA GLU A 5 0.15 -64.82 -47.69
C GLU A 5 1.24 -64.16 -48.49
N PHE A 6 1.78 -63.08 -47.88
CA PHE A 6 3.24 -62.96 -47.78
C PHE A 6 3.62 -62.08 -46.58
N SER A 7 4.17 -62.77 -45.60
CA SER A 7 4.90 -62.12 -44.49
C SER A 7 6.11 -61.38 -45.02
N ARG A 8 6.27 -60.12 -44.62
CA ARG A 8 7.60 -59.48 -44.55
C ARG A 8 7.67 -58.59 -43.34
N VAL A 9 8.55 -59.03 -42.45
CA VAL A 9 9.07 -58.32 -41.29
C VAL A 9 9.69 -57.03 -41.73
N LEU A 10 9.20 -55.91 -41.24
CA LEU A 10 9.90 -54.64 -41.24
C LEU A 10 9.85 -54.09 -39.83
N SER A 11 11.02 -54.01 -39.24
CA SER A 11 11.32 -53.44 -37.92
C SER A 11 10.84 -52.01 -37.84
N ALA A 12 9.82 -51.74 -37.04
CA ALA A 12 9.41 -50.39 -36.74
C ALA A 12 10.32 -49.86 -35.62
N ALA A 13 11.19 -48.92 -35.94
CA ALA A 13 11.90 -48.12 -34.98
C ALA A 13 10.88 -47.31 -34.15
N ALA A 14 10.76 -47.61 -32.87
CA ALA A 14 9.96 -46.83 -31.93
C ALA A 14 10.60 -45.44 -31.76
N ILE A 15 10.00 -44.43 -32.37
CA ILE A 15 10.26 -43.03 -32.04
C ILE A 15 9.49 -42.76 -30.76
N ALA A 16 10.21 -42.72 -29.61
CA ALA A 16 9.66 -42.23 -28.36
C ALA A 16 9.34 -40.74 -28.52
N PRO A 17 8.13 -40.28 -28.23
CA PRO A 17 7.88 -38.85 -28.15
C PRO A 17 8.67 -38.32 -26.94
N ALA A 18 9.62 -37.41 -27.21
CA ALA A 18 10.24 -36.61 -26.18
C ALA A 18 9.11 -35.77 -25.53
N GLY A 19 8.68 -36.23 -24.36
CA GLY A 19 7.77 -35.46 -23.53
C GLY A 19 8.46 -34.17 -23.12
N LEU A 20 8.10 -33.07 -23.76
CA LEU A 20 8.30 -31.75 -23.23
C LEU A 20 7.46 -31.67 -21.94
N THR A 21 8.05 -31.99 -20.80
CA THR A 21 7.54 -31.54 -19.52
C THR A 21 7.68 -30.03 -19.52
N ALA A 22 6.63 -29.32 -19.88
CA ALA A 22 6.47 -27.93 -19.53
C ALA A 22 6.50 -27.92 -17.99
N ALA A 23 7.66 -27.62 -17.43
CA ALA A 23 7.76 -27.21 -16.02
C ALA A 23 6.87 -25.98 -15.92
N GLY A 24 5.68 -26.15 -15.36
CA GLY A 24 4.83 -25.04 -15.00
C GLY A 24 5.67 -24.14 -14.10
N ALA A 25 5.96 -22.93 -14.56
CA ALA A 25 6.53 -21.90 -13.72
C ALA A 25 5.54 -21.73 -12.56
N VAL A 26 5.86 -22.28 -11.41
CA VAL A 26 5.20 -21.94 -10.17
C VAL A 26 5.56 -20.46 -9.99
N ASN A 27 4.60 -19.56 -10.21
CA ASN A 27 4.77 -18.17 -9.86
C ASN A 27 4.96 -18.14 -8.34
N ALA A 28 6.21 -18.17 -7.90
CA ALA A 28 6.54 -17.98 -6.51
C ALA A 28 6.05 -16.58 -6.13
N THR A 29 5.32 -16.50 -5.03
CA THR A 29 4.99 -15.19 -4.45
C THR A 29 6.31 -14.48 -4.15
N PRO A 30 6.49 -13.22 -4.59
CA PRO A 30 7.74 -12.51 -4.34
C PRO A 30 8.03 -12.45 -2.84
N SER A 31 9.31 -12.62 -2.49
CA SER A 31 9.77 -12.38 -1.12
C SER A 31 9.92 -10.89 -0.92
N TRP A 32 9.32 -10.36 0.13
CA TRP A 32 9.39 -8.93 0.39
C TRP A 32 9.43 -8.62 1.89
N SER A 33 10.03 -7.49 2.21
CA SER A 33 9.98 -6.86 3.53
C SER A 33 9.97 -5.35 3.38
N LEU A 34 9.32 -4.66 4.29
CA LEU A 34 9.33 -3.21 4.33
C LEU A 34 9.16 -2.67 5.75
N ALA A 35 9.78 -1.52 5.99
CA ALA A 35 9.56 -0.67 7.13
C ALA A 35 9.26 0.76 6.62
N ALA A 36 8.18 1.34 7.09
CA ALA A 36 7.68 2.60 6.58
C ALA A 36 7.20 3.54 7.69
N ASN A 37 7.37 4.83 7.48
CA ASN A 37 6.68 5.86 8.23
C ASN A 37 5.27 6.05 7.64
N VAL A 38 4.32 6.20 8.53
CA VAL A 38 2.92 6.46 8.20
C VAL A 38 2.52 7.81 8.74
N ALA A 39 1.87 8.64 7.93
CA ALA A 39 1.16 9.84 8.38
C ALA A 39 -0.26 9.83 7.79
N GLU A 40 -1.27 10.03 8.62
CA GLU A 40 -2.64 10.03 8.18
C GLU A 40 -3.43 11.18 8.77
N CYS A 41 -4.29 11.79 7.96
CA CYS A 41 -5.45 12.54 8.44
C CYS A 41 -6.73 11.90 7.94
N CYS A 42 -7.76 11.92 8.79
CA CYS A 42 -9.10 11.45 8.44
C CYS A 42 -10.18 12.35 9.05
N SER A 43 -11.40 12.23 8.55
CA SER A 43 -12.56 13.02 9.00
C SER A 43 -13.10 12.66 10.39
N CYS A 44 -12.49 11.68 11.06
CA CYS A 44 -12.92 11.20 12.36
C CYS A 44 -12.63 12.19 13.50
N GLU A 45 -13.28 11.95 14.64
CA GLU A 45 -12.94 12.58 15.92
C GLU A 45 -11.55 12.15 16.42
N ILE A 46 -11.00 12.89 17.38
CA ILE A 46 -9.71 12.63 18.01
C ILE A 46 -9.93 12.02 19.40
N PRO A 47 -9.31 10.85 19.68
CA PRO A 47 -8.58 9.96 18.79
C PRO A 47 -9.52 9.16 17.88
N CYS A 48 -9.04 8.75 16.70
CA CYS A 48 -9.85 8.05 15.71
C CYS A 48 -10.40 6.73 16.25
N PRO A 49 -11.73 6.56 16.34
CA PRO A 49 -12.36 5.34 16.85
C PRO A 49 -12.04 4.10 16.03
N CYS A 50 -11.76 4.26 14.73
CA CYS A 50 -11.41 3.16 13.83
C CYS A 50 -10.11 2.47 14.26
N ASN A 51 -9.14 3.23 14.79
CA ASN A 51 -7.87 2.68 15.29
C ASN A 51 -8.04 1.81 16.54
N PHE A 52 -9.17 1.97 17.25
CA PHE A 52 -9.57 1.13 18.39
C PHE A 52 -10.55 0.00 17.98
N GLY A 53 -10.73 -0.24 16.68
CA GLY A 53 -11.67 -1.24 16.18
C GLY A 53 -13.15 -0.88 16.38
N ARG A 54 -13.48 0.40 16.58
CA ARG A 54 -14.83 0.89 16.90
C ARG A 54 -15.22 2.08 16.02
N PRO A 55 -15.37 1.91 14.70
CA PRO A 55 -15.75 3.02 13.83
C PRO A 55 -17.14 3.57 14.25
N THR A 56 -17.20 4.87 14.50
CA THR A 56 -18.44 5.56 14.95
C THR A 56 -19.13 6.31 13.81
N SER A 57 -18.36 6.72 12.80
CA SER A 57 -18.88 7.39 11.62
C SER A 57 -18.31 6.73 10.36
N LEU A 58 -19.17 6.20 9.52
CA LEU A 58 -18.83 5.74 8.19
C LEU A 58 -19.76 6.44 7.19
N PRO A 59 -19.24 6.82 6.03
CA PRO A 59 -17.87 6.60 5.55
C PRO A 59 -16.88 7.62 6.15
N CYS A 60 -15.64 7.15 6.43
CA CYS A 60 -14.53 7.98 6.87
C CYS A 60 -13.70 8.40 5.66
N GLU A 61 -13.49 9.70 5.48
CA GLU A 61 -12.65 10.31 4.45
C GLU A 61 -11.22 10.44 4.98
N GLY A 62 -10.22 10.02 4.20
CA GLY A 62 -8.85 10.07 4.68
C GLY A 62 -7.79 10.12 3.60
N ASN A 63 -6.62 10.60 4.02
CA ASN A 63 -5.37 10.61 3.26
C ASN A 63 -4.27 9.99 4.11
N ARG A 64 -3.67 8.89 3.65
CA ARG A 64 -2.58 8.19 4.32
C ARG A 64 -1.33 8.19 3.45
N LEU A 65 -0.31 8.90 3.90
CA LEU A 65 1.03 8.86 3.33
C LEU A 65 1.80 7.66 3.90
N ILE A 66 2.44 6.92 3.03
CA ILE A 66 3.39 5.84 3.34
C ILE A 66 4.74 6.24 2.76
N GLU A 67 5.77 6.28 3.59
CA GLU A 67 7.16 6.56 3.20
C GLU A 67 8.03 5.39 3.64
N ILE A 68 8.46 4.57 2.68
CA ILE A 68 9.28 3.39 2.94
C ILE A 68 10.72 3.86 3.18
N TYR A 69 11.26 3.64 4.38
CA TYR A 69 12.64 3.98 4.70
C TYR A 69 13.58 2.77 4.63
N GLU A 70 13.02 1.57 4.58
CA GLU A 70 13.73 0.31 4.36
C GLU A 70 12.78 -0.67 3.69
N GLY A 71 13.18 -1.29 2.61
CA GLY A 71 12.35 -2.27 1.93
C GLY A 71 13.06 -2.98 0.80
N ASN A 72 12.63 -4.22 0.54
CA ASN A 72 13.15 -5.04 -0.53
C ASN A 72 12.04 -5.93 -1.10
N VAL A 73 12.03 -6.11 -2.42
CA VAL A 73 11.18 -7.05 -3.13
C VAL A 73 12.01 -7.83 -4.13
N ASP A 74 12.24 -9.13 -3.88
CA ASP A 74 13.04 -10.01 -4.73
C ASP A 74 14.42 -9.43 -5.12
N GLY A 75 15.04 -8.66 -4.20
CA GLY A 75 16.32 -8.01 -4.41
C GLY A 75 16.24 -6.57 -4.93
N LEU A 76 15.07 -6.09 -5.33
CA LEU A 76 14.86 -4.69 -5.70
C LEU A 76 14.68 -3.82 -4.45
N ASP A 77 15.40 -2.71 -4.37
CA ASP A 77 15.35 -1.78 -3.24
C ASP A 77 14.10 -0.88 -3.32
N LEU A 78 13.41 -0.75 -2.20
CA LEU A 78 12.25 0.13 -2.02
C LEU A 78 12.54 1.34 -1.13
N ALA A 79 13.78 1.52 -0.66
CA ALA A 79 14.09 2.67 0.19
C ALA A 79 13.76 3.99 -0.55
N ASP A 80 13.24 4.95 0.21
CA ASP A 80 12.76 6.27 -0.26
C ASP A 80 11.50 6.23 -1.15
N ALA A 81 10.95 5.04 -1.45
CA ALA A 81 9.68 4.95 -2.14
C ALA A 81 8.54 5.46 -1.26
N ARG A 82 7.65 6.25 -1.86
CA ARG A 82 6.50 6.80 -1.15
C ARG A 82 5.25 6.85 -2.01
N PHE A 83 4.11 6.74 -1.36
CA PHE A 83 2.81 6.85 -2.00
C PHE A 83 1.74 7.35 -1.02
N LEU A 84 0.71 7.95 -1.56
CA LEU A 84 -0.45 8.43 -0.83
C LEU A 84 -1.66 7.56 -1.16
N VAL A 85 -2.38 7.11 -0.15
CA VAL A 85 -3.71 6.51 -0.31
C VAL A 85 -4.75 7.51 0.13
N THR A 86 -5.57 7.96 -0.81
CA THR A 86 -6.79 8.71 -0.53
C THR A 86 -7.96 7.73 -0.51
N PHE A 87 -8.83 7.83 0.48
CA PHE A 87 -9.89 6.84 0.65
C PHE A 87 -11.20 7.42 1.20
N LEU A 88 -12.29 6.81 0.77
CA LEU A 88 -13.56 6.80 1.46
C LEU A 88 -13.72 5.39 2.04
N MET A 89 -13.53 5.24 3.36
CA MET A 89 -13.39 3.96 4.01
C MET A 89 -14.56 3.01 3.70
N GLY A 90 -14.23 1.81 3.24
CA GLY A 90 -15.22 0.79 2.86
C GLY A 90 -15.95 1.05 1.54
N LYS A 91 -15.58 2.07 0.79
CA LYS A 91 -16.19 2.42 -0.50
C LYS A 91 -15.20 2.39 -1.65
N TRP A 92 -14.12 3.14 -1.55
CA TRP A 92 -13.10 3.23 -2.59
C TRP A 92 -11.78 3.77 -2.02
N THR A 93 -10.72 3.55 -2.78
CA THR A 93 -9.39 4.16 -2.60
C THR A 93 -8.88 4.70 -3.94
N ARG A 94 -7.93 5.62 -3.88
CA ARG A 94 -7.01 6.02 -4.96
C ARG A 94 -5.61 5.99 -4.42
N ILE A 95 -4.70 5.44 -5.18
CA ILE A 95 -3.29 5.33 -4.81
C ILE A 95 -2.50 6.24 -5.73
N TYR A 96 -1.78 7.17 -5.15
CA TYR A 96 -0.90 8.11 -5.84
C TYR A 96 0.53 7.76 -5.49
N ILE A 97 1.28 7.26 -6.46
CA ILE A 97 2.70 6.93 -6.33
C ILE A 97 3.50 8.19 -6.69
N ASP A 98 4.55 8.49 -5.94
CA ASP A 98 5.45 9.59 -6.26
C ASP A 98 6.14 9.35 -7.61
N ASP A 99 6.01 10.29 -8.53
CA ASP A 99 6.58 10.21 -9.88
C ASP A 99 8.11 10.45 -9.93
N SER A 100 8.73 10.72 -8.79
CA SER A 100 10.19 10.80 -8.67
C SER A 100 10.89 9.44 -8.56
N LEU A 101 10.14 8.34 -8.39
CA LEU A 101 10.70 7.00 -8.35
C LEU A 101 11.30 6.62 -9.71
N ASP A 102 12.43 5.90 -9.67
CA ASP A 102 12.94 5.28 -10.89
C ASP A 102 12.11 4.04 -11.32
N ASP A 103 12.38 3.53 -12.51
CA ASP A 103 11.62 2.42 -13.09
C ASP A 103 11.70 1.15 -12.21
N ALA A 104 12.86 0.86 -11.60
CA ALA A 104 13.05 -0.32 -10.75
C ALA A 104 12.29 -0.19 -9.43
N GLN A 105 12.31 0.98 -8.81
CA GLN A 105 11.53 1.26 -7.60
C GLN A 105 10.03 1.20 -7.86
N SER A 106 9.59 1.75 -9.00
CA SER A 106 8.18 1.70 -9.42
C SER A 106 7.72 0.26 -9.61
N GLU A 107 8.50 -0.57 -10.32
CA GLU A 107 8.22 -2.00 -10.50
C GLU A 107 8.15 -2.74 -9.16
N ALA A 108 9.13 -2.54 -8.28
CA ALA A 108 9.17 -3.15 -6.96
C ALA A 108 7.96 -2.74 -6.09
N LEU A 109 7.59 -1.46 -6.11
CA LEU A 109 6.43 -0.96 -5.38
C LEU A 109 5.13 -1.56 -5.91
N GLU A 110 4.94 -1.62 -7.22
CA GLU A 110 3.76 -2.23 -7.83
C GLU A 110 3.62 -3.72 -7.51
N MET A 111 4.74 -4.45 -7.40
CA MET A 111 4.72 -5.86 -6.98
C MET A 111 4.30 -6.04 -5.51
N VAL A 112 4.71 -5.16 -4.62
CA VAL A 112 4.43 -5.29 -3.17
C VAL A 112 3.07 -4.71 -2.77
N LEU A 113 2.56 -3.72 -3.49
CA LEU A 113 1.29 -3.05 -3.17
C LEU A 113 0.13 -4.03 -2.94
N PRO A 114 -0.18 -5.02 -3.81
CA PRO A 114 -1.30 -5.94 -3.59
C PRO A 114 -1.09 -6.88 -2.41
N GLN A 115 0.14 -7.10 -1.98
CA GLN A 115 0.50 -8.01 -0.90
C GLN A 115 0.50 -7.29 0.46
N ALA A 116 1.28 -6.23 0.59
CA ALA A 116 1.41 -5.47 1.83
C ALA A 116 0.20 -4.55 2.09
N PHE A 117 -0.41 -4.03 1.03
CA PHE A 117 -1.48 -3.03 1.07
C PHE A 117 -2.76 -3.48 0.37
N GLY A 118 -2.98 -4.80 0.28
CA GLY A 118 -4.10 -5.40 -0.44
C GLY A 118 -5.49 -4.88 -0.03
N GLY A 119 -5.63 -4.37 1.21
CA GLY A 119 -6.84 -3.71 1.66
C GLY A 119 -7.17 -2.45 0.85
N PHE A 120 -6.15 -1.66 0.52
CA PHE A 120 -6.30 -0.47 -0.31
C PHE A 120 -6.44 -0.82 -1.78
N VAL A 121 -5.59 -1.74 -2.27
CA VAL A 121 -5.58 -2.13 -3.69
C VAL A 121 -6.92 -2.73 -4.13
N ARG A 122 -7.57 -3.55 -3.31
CA ARG A 122 -8.90 -4.11 -3.62
C ARG A 122 -10.00 -3.06 -3.80
N GLY A 123 -9.86 -1.90 -3.17
CA GLY A 123 -10.78 -0.78 -3.30
C GLY A 123 -10.34 0.29 -4.30
N ALA A 124 -9.19 0.09 -4.95
CA ALA A 124 -8.58 1.11 -5.79
C ALA A 124 -9.37 1.35 -7.08
N ARG A 125 -9.75 2.60 -7.29
CA ARG A 125 -10.32 3.09 -8.55
C ARG A 125 -9.24 3.52 -9.53
N SER A 126 -8.06 3.89 -9.01
CA SER A 126 -6.87 4.17 -9.80
C SER A 126 -5.61 3.99 -8.97
N ILE A 127 -4.51 3.69 -9.67
CA ILE A 127 -3.13 3.80 -9.20
C ILE A 127 -2.46 4.70 -10.21
N GLU A 128 -1.92 5.84 -9.77
CA GLU A 128 -1.42 6.90 -10.64
C GLU A 128 -0.07 7.39 -10.14
N HIS A 129 0.87 7.65 -11.05
CA HIS A 129 2.11 8.34 -10.74
C HIS A 129 1.88 9.84 -10.84
N VAL A 130 2.19 10.57 -9.77
CA VAL A 130 1.94 12.02 -9.68
C VAL A 130 3.05 12.70 -8.88
N PRO A 131 3.30 13.99 -9.12
CA PRO A 131 4.21 14.75 -8.28
C PRO A 131 3.70 14.81 -6.84
N MET A 132 4.60 14.56 -5.89
CA MET A 132 4.30 14.55 -4.46
C MET A 132 5.29 15.45 -3.70
N THR A 133 4.76 16.26 -2.79
CA THR A 133 5.58 17.04 -1.87
C THR A 133 5.35 16.58 -0.45
N VAL A 134 6.43 16.38 0.31
CA VAL A 134 6.38 16.01 1.73
C VAL A 134 7.39 16.86 2.49
N GLU A 135 6.94 17.50 3.56
CA GLU A 135 7.80 18.24 4.49
C GLU A 135 7.49 17.79 5.93
N ARG A 136 8.54 17.61 6.73
CA ARG A 136 8.43 17.17 8.12
C ARG A 136 9.29 18.00 9.04
N THR A 137 8.67 18.47 10.11
CA THR A 137 9.33 19.02 11.29
C THR A 137 8.76 18.36 12.54
N SER A 138 9.28 18.69 13.71
CA SER A 138 8.70 18.24 14.98
C SER A 138 7.31 18.84 15.25
N GLU A 139 6.98 19.96 14.63
CA GLU A 139 5.76 20.74 14.89
C GLU A 139 4.73 20.65 13.77
N LEU A 140 5.16 20.28 12.58
CA LEU A 140 4.31 20.25 11.39
C LEU A 140 4.72 19.17 10.42
N ILE A 141 3.74 18.47 9.88
CA ILE A 141 3.89 17.59 8.73
C ILE A 141 2.95 18.09 7.66
N THR A 142 3.49 18.27 6.45
CA THR A 142 2.69 18.55 5.26
C THR A 142 2.96 17.52 4.18
N PHE A 143 1.94 17.15 3.45
CA PHE A 143 2.08 16.35 2.24
C PHE A 143 0.97 16.67 1.25
N SER A 144 1.32 16.63 -0.03
CA SER A 144 0.37 16.95 -1.09
C SER A 144 0.63 16.21 -2.38
N THR A 145 -0.44 16.04 -3.14
CA THR A 145 -0.50 15.63 -4.55
C THR A 145 -1.38 16.65 -5.29
N PRO A 146 -1.53 16.61 -6.61
CA PRO A 146 -2.47 17.49 -7.32
C PRO A 146 -3.91 17.43 -6.81
N ALA A 147 -4.33 16.29 -6.25
CA ALA A 147 -5.70 16.06 -5.77
C ALA A 147 -5.88 16.22 -4.26
N SER A 148 -4.82 16.12 -3.46
CA SER A 148 -4.92 16.11 -2.00
C SER A 148 -3.88 17.01 -1.36
N SER A 149 -4.24 17.62 -0.22
CA SER A 149 -3.31 18.40 0.60
C SER A 149 -3.63 18.23 2.07
N VAL A 150 -2.60 17.86 2.82
CA VAL A 150 -2.69 17.67 4.27
C VAL A 150 -1.64 18.52 4.95
N GLU A 151 -2.05 19.16 6.04
CA GLU A 151 -1.21 19.83 7.02
C GLU A 151 -1.67 19.35 8.39
N MET A 152 -0.76 18.83 9.21
CA MET A 152 -1.08 18.28 10.53
C MET A 152 -0.04 18.69 11.57
N LYS A 153 -0.48 18.90 12.81
CA LYS A 153 0.33 19.24 13.97
C LYS A 153 0.16 18.22 15.08
N PRO A 154 1.20 17.96 15.91
CA PRO A 154 1.08 17.01 17.01
C PRO A 154 0.15 17.54 18.09
N LEU A 155 -0.58 16.64 18.75
CA LEU A 155 -1.20 16.96 20.03
C LEU A 155 -0.17 16.79 21.13
N VAL A 156 -0.10 17.78 22.01
CA VAL A 156 0.85 17.81 23.11
C VAL A 156 0.17 17.59 24.45
N GLY A 157 0.83 16.84 25.33
CA GLY A 157 0.41 16.61 26.70
C GLY A 157 0.67 17.81 27.60
N LEU A 158 0.36 17.67 28.90
CA LEU A 158 0.57 18.72 29.91
C LEU A 158 2.06 19.04 30.11
N ASP A 159 2.94 18.10 29.81
CA ASP A 159 4.40 18.25 29.88
C ASP A 159 5.00 18.88 28.62
N GLY A 160 4.18 19.18 27.61
CA GLY A 160 4.61 19.70 26.31
C GLY A 160 5.13 18.63 25.34
N GLY A 161 5.20 17.36 25.78
CA GLY A 161 5.59 16.25 24.92
C GLY A 161 4.46 15.74 24.04
N PRO A 162 4.75 14.93 22.99
CA PRO A 162 3.72 14.38 22.10
C PRO A 162 2.86 13.35 22.85
N ILE A 163 1.57 13.32 22.53
CA ILE A 163 0.66 12.29 23.06
C ILE A 163 0.87 11.02 22.24
N SER A 164 1.38 9.96 22.91
CA SER A 164 1.56 8.63 22.31
C SER A 164 0.50 7.66 22.80
N ILE A 165 0.08 6.74 21.94
CA ILE A 165 -0.88 5.69 22.24
C ILE A 165 -0.23 4.33 22.00
N SER A 166 -0.31 3.44 22.98
CA SER A 166 0.20 2.07 22.90
C SER A 166 -0.91 1.06 23.12
N GLY A 167 -0.69 -0.20 22.70
CA GLY A 167 -1.64 -1.27 22.91
C GLY A 167 -2.88 -1.20 22.00
N LEU A 168 -2.77 -0.55 20.83
CA LEU A 168 -3.82 -0.57 19.82
C LEU A 168 -4.13 -2.00 19.37
N PRO A 169 -5.39 -2.32 19.02
CA PRO A 169 -5.78 -3.67 18.60
C PRO A 169 -5.15 -4.11 17.26
N SER A 170 -4.63 -3.20 16.48
CA SER A 170 -3.91 -3.49 15.24
C SER A 170 -2.40 -3.53 15.51
N ASN A 171 -1.73 -4.58 15.06
CA ASN A 171 -0.27 -4.68 15.04
C ASN A 171 0.39 -3.93 13.86
N ALA A 172 -0.40 -3.28 13.01
CA ALA A 172 0.10 -2.49 11.88
C ALA A 172 0.69 -1.13 12.29
N PHE A 173 0.46 -0.68 13.54
CA PHE A 173 0.88 0.64 14.00
C PHE A 173 1.82 0.51 15.18
N HIS A 174 3.10 0.85 14.95
CA HIS A 174 4.12 0.98 16.00
C HIS A 174 4.40 2.46 16.26
N ASP A 175 4.73 2.80 17.49
CA ASP A 175 5.10 4.17 17.90
C ASP A 175 4.04 5.21 17.46
N TYR A 176 2.79 4.90 17.74
CA TYR A 176 1.68 5.77 17.38
C TYR A 176 1.74 7.07 18.17
N VAL A 177 1.74 8.19 17.44
CA VAL A 177 1.65 9.55 17.98
C VAL A 177 0.39 10.21 17.46
N GLN A 178 -0.35 10.85 18.36
CA GLN A 178 -1.59 11.54 18.03
C GLN A 178 -1.29 12.93 17.48
N TRP A 179 -1.90 13.22 16.34
CA TRP A 179 -1.89 14.52 15.66
C TRP A 179 -3.32 15.00 15.42
N GLU A 180 -3.47 16.26 15.02
CA GLU A 180 -4.70 16.79 14.45
C GLU A 180 -4.46 17.45 13.11
N SER A 181 -5.46 17.44 12.24
CA SER A 181 -5.41 18.14 10.97
C SER A 181 -5.54 19.64 11.17
N VAL A 182 -4.59 20.41 10.67
CA VAL A 182 -4.73 21.86 10.45
C VAL A 182 -5.51 22.07 9.16
N ARG A 183 -5.17 21.28 8.16
CA ARG A 183 -5.84 21.25 6.85
C ARG A 183 -5.84 19.81 6.32
N HIS A 184 -6.98 19.32 5.90
CA HIS A 184 -7.15 18.01 5.27
C HIS A 184 -8.13 18.14 4.11
N VAL A 185 -7.62 18.26 2.91
CA VAL A 185 -8.40 18.57 1.69
C VAL A 185 -8.15 17.50 0.64
N HIS A 186 -9.21 17.12 -0.04
CA HIS A 186 -9.18 16.34 -1.27
C HIS A 186 -10.13 16.95 -2.29
N LYS A 187 -9.71 16.97 -3.56
CA LYS A 187 -10.55 17.34 -4.69
C LYS A 187 -10.23 16.40 -5.85
N GLY A 188 -11.00 15.36 -5.96
CA GLY A 188 -10.86 14.33 -6.99
C GLY A 188 -12.17 14.06 -7.72
N PRO A 189 -12.14 13.18 -8.72
CA PRO A 189 -13.33 12.89 -9.54
C PRO A 189 -14.43 12.14 -8.77
N ASP A 190 -14.09 11.51 -7.65
CA ASP A 190 -15.01 10.68 -6.88
C ASP A 190 -15.63 11.40 -5.69
N SER A 191 -14.93 12.40 -5.16
CA SER A 191 -15.34 13.12 -3.95
C SER A 191 -14.53 14.40 -3.77
N GLU A 192 -15.07 15.30 -2.97
CA GLU A 192 -14.39 16.52 -2.53
C GLU A 192 -14.69 16.73 -1.05
N TRP A 193 -13.66 17.02 -0.25
CA TRP A 193 -13.81 17.37 1.17
C TRP A 193 -12.79 18.38 1.64
N SER A 194 -13.11 19.02 2.75
CA SER A 194 -12.21 19.92 3.46
C SER A 194 -12.50 19.82 4.96
N HIS A 195 -11.52 19.34 5.72
CA HIS A 195 -11.60 19.16 7.16
C HIS A 195 -10.47 19.91 7.87
N SER A 196 -10.69 20.25 9.13
CA SER A 196 -9.73 20.85 10.05
C SER A 196 -10.14 20.49 11.48
N GLY A 197 -9.17 20.34 12.38
CA GLY A 197 -9.42 19.91 13.76
C GLY A 197 -9.89 18.47 13.88
N THR A 198 -9.67 17.66 12.86
CA THR A 198 -10.02 16.24 12.81
C THR A 198 -8.80 15.37 13.08
N ASN A 199 -9.01 14.06 13.20
CA ASN A 199 -7.94 13.13 13.56
C ASN A 199 -6.78 13.14 12.57
N GLY A 200 -5.56 13.17 13.13
CA GLY A 200 -4.33 12.84 12.47
C GLY A 200 -3.48 11.93 13.35
N PHE A 201 -2.60 11.15 12.75
CA PHE A 201 -1.60 10.38 13.48
C PHE A 201 -0.36 10.11 12.65
N THR A 202 0.74 9.84 13.34
CA THR A 202 1.91 9.19 12.76
C THR A 202 2.15 7.85 13.44
N SER A 203 2.74 6.92 12.69
CA SER A 203 3.19 5.64 13.22
C SER A 203 4.28 5.05 12.35
N ARG A 204 4.87 3.94 12.78
CA ARG A 204 5.69 3.08 11.93
C ARG A 204 4.93 1.82 11.56
N MET A 205 5.21 1.31 10.39
CA MET A 205 4.72 0.04 9.89
C MET A 205 5.92 -0.86 9.57
N ILE A 206 5.83 -2.14 9.94
CA ILE A 206 6.83 -3.17 9.62
C ILE A 206 6.04 -4.37 9.12
N ALA A 207 6.38 -4.88 7.94
CA ALA A 207 5.69 -6.01 7.33
C ALA A 207 6.63 -6.82 6.42
N SER A 208 6.33 -8.11 6.25
CA SER A 208 7.04 -9.02 5.35
C SER A 208 6.13 -10.14 4.87
N SER A 209 6.55 -10.82 3.79
CA SER A 209 5.92 -12.07 3.31
C SER A 209 6.19 -13.24 4.24
#